data_1f2f1764fcaf5cad598ab5b7ea08f039
#
_entry.id   1f2f1764fcaf5cad598ab5b7ea08f039
#
_cell.length_a   1.000
_cell.length_b   1.000
_cell.length_c   1.000
_cell.angle_alpha   90.00
_cell.angle_beta   90.00
_cell.angle_gamma   90.00
#
_symmetry.space_group_name_H-M   'P 1'
#
loop_
_entity.id
_entity.type
_entity.pdbx_description
1 polymer ?
#
loop_
_entity_poly.entity_id
_entity_poly.type
_entity_poly.pdbx_seq_one_letter_code
_entity_poly.pdbx_strand_id
1 'polypeptide(L)'
;GEEGVGKLSLAMAIHNESEQRDGPFISVDCQMLSPENILHELLGSDVGPSPSKFELAHNGTLYLDKVEYLSGEVQSVLLKVLKTGLVTRSDSHRLIPVRFRLITCTSSSLREYVQQGAFSRQLYYEISMNEIEIPPLRKRREDLKQMIDDIIDKYQERTRKKMTITPDANSVLLEYRWP
;
A
#
# COMPACT_ATOMS: atom_id res chain seq x y z
N GLY A 1 6.19 7.57 5.36
CA GLY A 1 7.37 6.98 6.07
C GLY A 1 8.38 6.36 5.12
N GLU A 2 9.61 6.15 5.58
CA GLU A 2 10.74 5.61 4.80
C GLU A 2 10.45 4.22 4.21
N GLU A 3 11.31 3.74 3.29
CA GLU A 3 11.20 2.37 2.80
C GLU A 3 11.53 1.35 3.92
N GLY A 4 10.95 0.15 3.85
CA GLY A 4 11.20 -0.89 4.85
C GLY A 4 10.55 -0.71 6.23
N VAL A 5 9.90 0.41 6.52
CA VAL A 5 9.32 0.68 7.87
C VAL A 5 8.08 -0.16 8.21
N GLY A 6 7.58 -1.00 7.30
CA GLY A 6 6.43 -1.87 7.53
C GLY A 6 5.09 -1.26 7.11
N LYS A 7 5.07 -0.38 6.08
CA LYS A 7 3.82 0.24 5.56
C LYS A 7 2.76 -0.80 5.17
N LEU A 8 3.13 -1.85 4.45
CA LEU A 8 2.21 -2.93 4.08
C LEU A 8 1.67 -3.68 5.30
N SER A 9 2.52 -3.98 6.27
CA SER A 9 2.10 -4.67 7.51
C SER A 9 1.08 -3.85 8.29
N LEU A 10 1.30 -2.52 8.40
CA LEU A 10 0.32 -1.63 9.02
C LEU A 10 -0.98 -1.57 8.21
N ALA A 11 -0.91 -1.49 6.88
CA ALA A 11 -2.10 -1.47 6.03
C ALA A 11 -2.93 -2.76 6.18
N MET A 12 -2.27 -3.92 6.27
CA MET A 12 -2.93 -5.20 6.55
C MET A 12 -3.56 -5.24 7.94
N ALA A 13 -2.88 -4.72 8.96
CA ALA A 13 -3.45 -4.62 10.31
C ALA A 13 -4.69 -3.72 10.34
N ILE A 14 -4.65 -2.56 9.65
CA ILE A 14 -5.80 -1.66 9.51
C ILE A 14 -6.97 -2.35 8.78
N HIS A 15 -6.69 -3.17 7.77
CA HIS A 15 -7.72 -3.94 7.08
C HIS A 15 -8.35 -4.98 8.02
N ASN A 16 -7.53 -5.77 8.72
CA ASN A 16 -7.99 -6.85 9.61
C ASN A 16 -8.84 -6.33 10.78
N GLU A 17 -8.59 -5.10 11.24
CA GLU A 17 -9.34 -4.43 12.31
C GLU A 17 -10.50 -3.56 11.77
N SER A 18 -10.79 -3.61 10.47
CA SER A 18 -11.85 -2.80 9.86
C SER A 18 -13.14 -3.59 9.64
N GLU A 19 -14.20 -2.88 9.28
CA GLU A 19 -15.45 -3.48 8.82
C GLU A 19 -15.30 -4.30 7.53
N GLN A 20 -14.24 -4.04 6.75
CA GLN A 20 -13.92 -4.73 5.50
C GLN A 20 -12.99 -5.94 5.69
N ARG A 21 -12.70 -6.36 6.93
CA ARG A 21 -11.76 -7.44 7.27
C ARG A 21 -12.04 -8.78 6.58
N ASP A 22 -13.32 -9.07 6.32
CA ASP A 22 -13.77 -10.30 5.65
C ASP A 22 -13.75 -10.17 4.11
N GLY A 23 -13.49 -8.96 3.59
CA GLY A 23 -13.36 -8.67 2.17
C GLY A 23 -11.94 -8.85 1.65
N PRO A 24 -11.74 -8.70 0.33
CA PRO A 24 -10.41 -8.84 -0.27
C PRO A 24 -9.48 -7.69 0.11
N PHE A 25 -8.19 -8.01 0.29
CA PHE A 25 -7.10 -7.04 0.37
C PHE A 25 -6.31 -7.08 -0.92
N ILE A 26 -6.48 -6.07 -1.77
CA ILE A 26 -5.84 -5.97 -3.08
C ILE A 26 -4.70 -4.97 -3.01
N SER A 27 -3.48 -5.43 -3.29
CA SER A 27 -2.26 -4.62 -3.27
C SER A 27 -1.74 -4.35 -4.67
N VAL A 28 -1.34 -3.10 -4.94
CA VAL A 28 -0.69 -2.66 -6.18
C VAL A 28 0.53 -1.81 -5.82
N ASP A 29 1.71 -2.19 -6.31
CA ASP A 29 2.92 -1.37 -6.26
C ASP A 29 2.97 -0.48 -7.51
N CYS A 30 2.80 0.83 -7.31
CA CYS A 30 2.72 1.80 -8.40
C CYS A 30 4.06 2.07 -9.08
N GLN A 31 5.17 1.64 -8.50
CA GLN A 31 6.51 1.79 -9.10
C GLN A 31 6.88 0.64 -10.03
N MET A 32 6.35 -0.57 -9.77
CA MET A 32 6.77 -1.77 -10.49
C MET A 32 6.21 -1.89 -11.90
N LEU A 33 5.19 -1.10 -12.23
CA LEU A 33 4.50 -1.15 -13.52
C LEU A 33 4.72 0.14 -14.30
N SER A 34 4.78 0.04 -15.64
CA SER A 34 4.70 1.25 -16.46
C SER A 34 3.35 1.95 -16.27
N PRO A 35 3.25 3.28 -16.51
CA PRO A 35 1.99 4.01 -16.34
C PRO A 35 0.81 3.40 -17.10
N GLU A 36 1.06 2.86 -18.31
CA GLU A 36 0.04 2.20 -19.12
C GLU A 36 -0.42 0.88 -18.50
N ASN A 37 0.53 0.09 -17.97
CA ASN A 37 0.22 -1.18 -17.31
C ASN A 37 -0.55 -0.97 -16.01
N ILE A 38 -0.22 0.07 -15.21
CA ILE A 38 -0.98 0.42 -14.00
C ILE A 38 -2.42 0.78 -14.37
N LEU A 39 -2.62 1.61 -15.40
CA LEU A 39 -3.94 2.00 -15.84
C LEU A 39 -4.74 0.78 -16.28
N HIS A 40 -4.12 -0.11 -17.06
CA HIS A 40 -4.75 -1.34 -17.53
C HIS A 40 -5.09 -2.30 -16.35
N GLU A 41 -4.22 -2.45 -15.37
CA GLU A 41 -4.51 -3.26 -14.19
C GLU A 41 -5.63 -2.67 -13.33
N LEU A 42 -5.63 -1.35 -13.14
CA LEU A 42 -6.65 -0.68 -12.32
C LEU A 42 -8.02 -0.74 -12.99
N LEU A 43 -8.09 -0.51 -14.29
CA LEU A 43 -9.36 -0.48 -15.04
C LEU A 43 -9.82 -1.87 -15.51
N GLY A 44 -8.88 -2.79 -15.75
CA GLY A 44 -9.18 -4.09 -16.38
C GLY A 44 -9.58 -3.95 -17.85
N SER A 45 -9.95 -5.07 -18.47
CA SER A 45 -10.36 -5.17 -19.88
C SER A 45 -11.48 -6.18 -20.07
N ASP A 46 -12.38 -5.92 -21.00
CA ASP A 46 -13.44 -6.86 -21.42
C ASP A 46 -12.92 -7.87 -22.48
N VAL A 47 -11.81 -7.55 -23.16
CA VAL A 47 -11.22 -8.39 -24.22
C VAL A 47 -10.36 -9.53 -23.65
N GLY A 48 -10.11 -9.57 -22.32
CA GLY A 48 -9.34 -10.60 -21.65
C GLY A 48 -9.90 -10.91 -20.25
N PRO A 49 -9.45 -12.00 -19.60
CA PRO A 49 -9.95 -12.43 -18.30
C PRO A 49 -9.37 -11.60 -17.13
N SER A 50 -9.02 -10.33 -17.35
CA SER A 50 -8.40 -9.48 -16.34
C SER A 50 -9.43 -8.53 -15.69
N PRO A 51 -10.03 -8.92 -14.56
CA PRO A 51 -10.90 -8.01 -13.82
C PRO A 51 -10.10 -6.80 -13.30
N SER A 52 -10.76 -5.65 -13.26
CA SER A 52 -10.22 -4.43 -12.69
C SER A 52 -9.77 -4.63 -11.24
N LYS A 53 -8.65 -4.04 -10.81
CA LYS A 53 -8.25 -4.04 -9.40
C LYS A 53 -9.30 -3.32 -8.52
N PHE A 54 -10.01 -2.34 -9.07
CA PHE A 54 -11.15 -1.71 -8.38
C PHE A 54 -12.31 -2.69 -8.16
N GLU A 55 -12.61 -3.54 -9.14
CA GLU A 55 -13.64 -4.58 -9.01
C GLU A 55 -13.20 -5.67 -8.02
N LEU A 56 -11.95 -6.11 -8.10
CA LEU A 56 -11.38 -7.10 -7.17
C LEU A 56 -11.37 -6.60 -5.73
N ALA A 57 -11.22 -5.29 -5.52
CA ALA A 57 -11.23 -4.69 -4.18
C ALA A 57 -12.65 -4.42 -3.64
N HIS A 58 -13.70 -4.74 -4.42
CA HIS A 58 -15.07 -4.45 -4.02
C HIS A 58 -15.43 -5.08 -2.67
N ASN A 59 -16.00 -4.28 -1.76
CA ASN A 59 -16.28 -4.62 -0.36
C ASN A 59 -15.06 -5.01 0.48
N GLY A 60 -13.86 -4.66 0.02
CA GLY A 60 -12.59 -4.91 0.69
C GLY A 60 -11.73 -3.65 0.77
N THR A 61 -10.43 -3.84 0.65
CA THR A 61 -9.42 -2.77 0.71
C THR A 61 -8.55 -2.79 -0.53
N LEU A 62 -8.39 -1.63 -1.16
CA LEU A 62 -7.37 -1.38 -2.19
C LEU A 62 -6.18 -0.67 -1.53
N TYR A 63 -5.03 -1.31 -1.56
CA TYR A 63 -3.77 -0.75 -1.09
C TYR A 63 -2.90 -0.36 -2.29
N LEU A 64 -2.57 0.94 -2.37
CA LEU A 64 -1.67 1.48 -3.38
C LEU A 64 -0.35 1.87 -2.72
N ASP A 65 0.72 1.14 -3.03
CA ASP A 65 2.06 1.49 -2.55
C ASP A 65 2.75 2.44 -3.52
N LYS A 66 3.52 3.39 -2.97
CA LYS A 66 4.30 4.36 -3.73
C LYS A 66 3.46 5.18 -4.71
N VAL A 67 2.37 5.77 -4.22
CA VAL A 67 1.41 6.55 -5.04
C VAL A 67 2.04 7.76 -5.74
N GLU A 68 3.20 8.21 -5.30
CA GLU A 68 3.99 9.26 -5.96
C GLU A 68 4.41 8.92 -7.38
N TYR A 69 4.40 7.64 -7.78
CA TYR A 69 4.72 7.17 -9.13
C TYR A 69 3.51 7.12 -10.08
N LEU A 70 2.31 7.44 -9.60
CA LEU A 70 1.12 7.47 -10.45
C LEU A 70 1.22 8.60 -11.50
N SER A 71 1.00 8.27 -12.77
CA SER A 71 0.88 9.27 -13.83
C SER A 71 -0.37 10.14 -13.63
N GLY A 72 -0.39 11.35 -14.21
CA GLY A 72 -1.52 12.27 -14.12
C GLY A 72 -2.84 11.66 -14.62
N GLU A 73 -2.78 10.78 -15.60
CA GLU A 73 -3.94 10.05 -16.12
C GLU A 73 -4.50 9.09 -15.06
N VAL A 74 -3.63 8.26 -14.47
CA VAL A 74 -4.02 7.31 -13.40
C VAL A 74 -4.56 8.05 -12.18
N GLN A 75 -3.93 9.16 -11.79
CA GLN A 75 -4.43 10.02 -10.71
C GLN A 75 -5.85 10.54 -11.00
N SER A 76 -6.14 10.93 -12.24
CA SER A 76 -7.45 11.42 -12.66
C SER A 76 -8.51 10.31 -12.62
N VAL A 77 -8.16 9.11 -13.07
CA VAL A 77 -9.02 7.93 -13.02
C VAL A 77 -9.33 7.56 -11.57
N LEU A 78 -8.31 7.47 -10.71
CA LEU A 78 -8.47 7.16 -9.29
C LEU A 78 -9.39 8.17 -8.61
N LEU A 79 -9.18 9.47 -8.82
CA LEU A 79 -10.03 10.53 -8.28
C LEU A 79 -11.49 10.40 -8.74
N LYS A 80 -11.71 10.08 -10.03
CA LYS A 80 -13.06 9.84 -10.55
C LYS A 80 -13.74 8.68 -9.86
N VAL A 81 -13.06 7.55 -9.72
CA VAL A 81 -13.60 6.35 -9.06
C VAL A 81 -13.93 6.63 -7.59
N LEU A 82 -13.05 7.32 -6.86
CA LEU A 82 -13.28 7.69 -5.46
C LEU A 82 -14.52 8.58 -5.28
N LYS A 83 -14.73 9.53 -6.19
CA LYS A 83 -15.88 10.45 -6.13
C LYS A 83 -17.19 9.84 -6.57
N THR A 84 -17.17 8.96 -7.55
CA THR A 84 -18.39 8.45 -8.19
C THR A 84 -18.78 7.05 -7.71
N GLY A 85 -17.83 6.27 -7.18
CA GLY A 85 -18.03 4.86 -6.90
C GLY A 85 -18.24 4.02 -8.17
N LEU A 86 -17.85 4.54 -9.34
CA LEU A 86 -18.07 3.88 -10.63
C LEU A 86 -16.74 3.73 -11.37
N VAL A 87 -16.50 2.54 -11.92
CA VAL A 87 -15.38 2.25 -12.81
C VAL A 87 -15.89 1.87 -14.19
N THR A 88 -15.09 2.22 -15.21
CA THR A 88 -15.31 1.79 -16.60
C THR A 88 -14.04 1.07 -17.03
N ARG A 89 -14.15 -0.14 -17.57
CA ARG A 89 -12.99 -0.87 -18.13
C ARG A 89 -12.43 -0.16 -19.35
N SER A 90 -11.17 -0.41 -19.67
CA SER A 90 -10.42 0.33 -20.71
C SER A 90 -11.08 0.28 -22.08
N ASP A 91 -11.77 -0.81 -22.40
CA ASP A 91 -12.38 -1.11 -23.71
C ASP A 91 -13.92 -1.20 -23.64
N SER A 92 -14.52 -0.66 -22.60
CA SER A 92 -15.96 -0.75 -22.34
C SER A 92 -16.55 0.63 -22.03
N HIS A 93 -17.84 0.78 -22.26
CA HIS A 93 -18.63 1.94 -21.83
C HIS A 93 -19.54 1.58 -20.62
N ARG A 94 -19.48 0.35 -20.16
CA ARG A 94 -20.29 -0.11 -19.04
C ARG A 94 -19.77 0.46 -17.72
N LEU A 95 -20.63 1.14 -16.98
CA LEU A 95 -20.37 1.61 -15.65
C LEU A 95 -20.57 0.47 -14.65
N ILE A 96 -19.55 0.17 -13.86
CA ILE A 96 -19.52 -0.90 -12.85
C ILE A 96 -19.42 -0.24 -11.48
N PRO A 97 -20.40 -0.43 -10.58
CA PRO A 97 -20.32 0.13 -9.24
C PRO A 97 -19.27 -0.61 -8.41
N VAL A 98 -18.42 0.16 -7.75
CA VAL A 98 -17.38 -0.35 -6.85
C VAL A 98 -17.43 0.39 -5.52
N ARG A 99 -17.15 -0.33 -4.43
CA ARG A 99 -17.04 0.24 -3.10
C ARG A 99 -15.88 -0.45 -2.38
N PHE A 100 -14.87 0.30 -2.01
CA PHE A 100 -13.70 -0.23 -1.30
C PHE A 100 -13.15 0.82 -0.34
N ARG A 101 -12.39 0.36 0.63
CA ARG A 101 -11.54 1.22 1.46
C ARG A 101 -10.23 1.44 0.73
N LEU A 102 -9.81 2.69 0.55
CA LEU A 102 -8.51 3.01 -0.02
C LEU A 102 -7.48 3.22 1.10
N ILE A 103 -6.34 2.56 0.98
CA ILE A 103 -5.13 2.84 1.76
C ILE A 103 -4.02 3.15 0.78
N THR A 104 -3.38 4.31 0.93
CA THR A 104 -2.25 4.72 0.08
C THR A 104 -0.98 4.85 0.90
N CYS A 105 0.15 4.53 0.32
CA CYS A 105 1.45 4.73 0.92
C CYS A 105 2.39 5.50 0.02
N THR A 106 3.28 6.26 0.65
CA THR A 106 4.36 6.98 0.00
C THR A 106 5.62 6.93 0.87
N SER A 107 6.78 6.96 0.23
CA SER A 107 8.07 7.16 0.90
C SER A 107 8.54 8.60 0.88
N SER A 108 7.90 9.43 0.06
CA SER A 108 8.23 10.83 -0.19
C SER A 108 7.12 11.77 0.27
N SER A 109 7.42 13.06 0.36
CA SER A 109 6.42 14.08 0.69
C SER A 109 5.51 14.35 -0.52
N LEU A 110 4.28 13.84 -0.51
CA LEU A 110 3.30 14.15 -1.57
C LEU A 110 3.02 15.65 -1.71
N ARG A 111 3.19 16.43 -0.63
CA ARG A 111 3.04 17.90 -0.69
C ARG A 111 4.03 18.54 -1.64
N GLU A 112 5.28 18.04 -1.67
CA GLU A 112 6.30 18.51 -2.60
C GLU A 112 5.94 18.19 -4.04
N TYR A 113 5.46 16.97 -4.30
CA TYR A 113 4.96 16.58 -5.62
C TYR A 113 3.78 17.45 -6.09
N VAL A 114 2.88 17.83 -5.19
CA VAL A 114 1.79 18.77 -5.49
C VAL A 114 2.32 20.17 -5.82
N GLN A 115 3.32 20.67 -5.08
CA GLN A 115 3.93 21.96 -5.36
C GLN A 115 4.64 22.00 -6.71
N GLN A 116 5.27 20.89 -7.11
CA GLN A 116 5.94 20.71 -8.39
C GLN A 116 4.96 20.43 -9.55
N GLY A 117 3.67 20.26 -9.28
CA GLY A 117 2.67 19.91 -10.28
C GLY A 117 2.70 18.45 -10.74
N ALA A 118 3.51 17.60 -10.10
CA ALA A 118 3.65 16.17 -10.41
C ALA A 118 2.53 15.32 -9.78
N PHE A 119 1.83 15.85 -8.77
CA PHE A 119 0.70 15.17 -8.14
C PHE A 119 -0.52 16.09 -8.07
N SER A 120 -1.70 15.52 -8.35
CA SER A 120 -2.97 16.26 -8.35
C SER A 120 -3.31 16.77 -6.96
N ARG A 121 -3.51 18.08 -6.82
CA ARG A 121 -3.95 18.70 -5.56
C ARG A 121 -5.28 18.14 -5.09
N GLN A 122 -6.21 17.87 -6.00
CA GLN A 122 -7.52 17.33 -5.65
C GLN A 122 -7.42 15.90 -5.11
N LEU A 123 -6.63 15.04 -5.76
CA LEU A 123 -6.39 13.69 -5.29
C LEU A 123 -5.66 13.69 -3.94
N TYR A 124 -4.66 14.57 -3.76
CA TYR A 124 -3.96 14.70 -2.49
C TYR A 124 -4.93 15.00 -1.35
N TYR A 125 -5.83 15.97 -1.50
CA TYR A 125 -6.82 16.28 -0.46
C TYR A 125 -7.78 15.11 -0.18
N GLU A 126 -8.16 14.34 -1.19
CA GLU A 126 -9.05 13.20 -1.04
C GLU A 126 -8.41 12.07 -0.21
N ILE A 127 -7.10 11.80 -0.42
CA ILE A 127 -6.40 10.70 0.24
C ILE A 127 -5.68 11.07 1.54
N SER A 128 -5.47 12.36 1.81
CA SER A 128 -4.69 12.85 2.96
C SER A 128 -5.52 13.19 4.20
N MET A 129 -6.83 12.91 4.21
CA MET A 129 -7.69 13.23 5.35
C MET A 129 -7.27 12.51 6.64
N ASN A 130 -6.74 11.31 6.52
CA ASN A 130 -6.22 10.52 7.64
C ASN A 130 -4.78 10.10 7.34
N GLU A 131 -3.82 10.94 7.69
CA GLU A 131 -2.41 10.68 7.46
C GLU A 131 -1.76 10.07 8.71
N ILE A 132 -1.05 8.96 8.53
CA ILE A 132 -0.28 8.28 9.57
C ILE A 132 1.19 8.28 9.15
N GLU A 133 2.04 8.92 9.93
CA GLU A 133 3.47 8.85 9.73
C GLU A 133 4.06 7.68 10.52
N ILE A 134 4.67 6.71 9.80
CA ILE A 134 5.40 5.62 10.44
C ILE A 134 6.85 6.06 10.62
N PRO A 135 7.31 6.20 11.87
CA PRO A 135 8.70 6.58 12.13
C PRO A 135 9.67 5.47 11.72
N PRO A 136 10.89 5.81 11.29
CA PRO A 136 11.91 4.83 10.97
C PRO A 136 12.32 4.02 12.21
N LEU A 137 12.84 2.79 12.01
CA LEU A 137 13.20 1.87 13.10
C LEU A 137 14.17 2.48 14.12
N ARG A 138 15.10 3.32 13.67
CA ARG A 138 16.02 4.05 14.54
C ARG A 138 15.35 4.98 15.56
N LYS A 139 14.09 5.39 15.32
CA LYS A 139 13.27 6.24 16.21
C LYS A 139 12.32 5.43 17.10
N ARG A 140 12.21 4.10 16.89
CA ARG A 140 11.33 3.20 17.65
C ARG A 140 12.08 1.92 18.09
N ARG A 141 13.18 2.12 18.78
CA ARG A 141 14.07 1.03 19.23
C ARG A 141 13.40 0.03 20.16
N GLU A 142 12.37 0.46 20.88
CA GLU A 142 11.60 -0.40 21.77
C GLU A 142 10.86 -1.51 20.99
N ASP A 143 10.35 -1.18 19.79
CA ASP A 143 9.66 -2.14 18.93
C ASP A 143 10.63 -3.15 18.31
N LEU A 144 11.92 -2.77 18.16
CA LEU A 144 12.90 -3.57 17.44
C LEU A 144 13.11 -4.94 18.07
N LYS A 145 13.13 -5.02 19.40
CA LYS A 145 13.30 -6.29 20.11
C LYS A 145 12.14 -7.24 19.77
N GLN A 146 10.91 -6.77 19.87
CA GLN A 146 9.73 -7.57 19.55
C GLN A 146 9.71 -7.98 18.08
N MET A 147 10.09 -7.08 17.17
CA MET A 147 10.18 -7.41 15.72
C MET A 147 11.22 -8.51 15.44
N ILE A 148 12.34 -8.51 16.17
CA ILE A 148 13.36 -9.54 16.06
C ILE A 148 12.80 -10.89 16.53
N ASP A 149 12.15 -10.90 17.69
CA ASP A 149 11.55 -12.11 18.25
C ASP A 149 10.48 -12.68 17.31
N ASP A 150 9.57 -11.82 16.79
CA ASP A 150 8.53 -12.20 15.81
C ASP A 150 9.10 -12.80 14.51
N ILE A 151 10.22 -12.26 14.01
CA ILE A 151 10.89 -12.76 12.80
C ILE A 151 11.48 -14.15 13.07
N ILE A 152 12.09 -14.35 14.24
CA ILE A 152 12.67 -15.63 14.63
C ILE A 152 11.58 -16.67 14.76
N ASP A 153 10.49 -16.35 15.43
CA ASP A 153 9.38 -17.26 15.63
C ASP A 153 8.77 -17.68 14.29
N LYS A 154 8.48 -16.75 13.41
CA LYS A 154 8.02 -17.03 12.04
C LYS A 154 9.00 -17.90 11.24
N TYR A 155 10.31 -17.65 11.40
CA TYR A 155 11.33 -18.48 10.75
C TYR A 155 11.33 -19.90 11.30
N GLN A 156 11.25 -20.08 12.64
CA GLN A 156 11.20 -21.38 13.29
C GLN A 156 9.95 -22.17 12.88
N GLU A 157 8.79 -21.53 12.85
CA GLU A 157 7.54 -22.14 12.39
C GLU A 157 7.64 -22.65 10.96
N ARG A 158 8.19 -21.81 10.05
CA ARG A 158 8.33 -22.14 8.63
C ARG A 158 9.34 -23.24 8.36
N THR A 159 10.47 -23.24 9.07
CA THR A 159 11.60 -24.15 8.81
C THR A 159 11.63 -25.35 9.75
N ARG A 160 10.87 -25.33 10.83
CA ARG A 160 10.91 -26.29 11.95
C ARG A 160 12.30 -26.43 12.59
N LYS A 161 13.15 -25.41 12.43
CA LYS A 161 14.49 -25.37 13.03
C LYS A 161 14.49 -24.40 14.22
N LYS A 162 14.97 -24.85 15.37
CA LYS A 162 15.23 -23.93 16.49
C LYS A 162 16.34 -22.96 16.12
N MET A 163 16.09 -21.68 16.30
CA MET A 163 17.06 -20.61 16.13
C MET A 163 17.04 -19.73 17.37
N THR A 164 18.23 -19.37 17.87
CA THR A 164 18.38 -18.42 18.97
C THR A 164 19.41 -17.38 18.58
N ILE A 165 19.21 -16.15 19.00
CA ILE A 165 20.18 -15.08 18.80
C ILE A 165 21.13 -15.07 19.99
N THR A 166 22.43 -15.01 19.69
CA THR A 166 23.45 -14.81 20.71
C THR A 166 23.36 -13.40 21.29
N PRO A 167 23.79 -13.18 22.56
CA PRO A 167 23.79 -11.83 23.13
C PRO A 167 24.55 -10.80 22.28
N ASP A 168 25.68 -11.19 21.70
CA ASP A 168 26.49 -10.31 20.83
C ASP A 168 25.74 -9.93 19.56
N ALA A 169 25.09 -10.90 18.89
CA ALA A 169 24.29 -10.63 17.70
C ALA A 169 23.09 -9.73 18.01
N ASN A 170 22.44 -9.93 19.15
CA ASN A 170 21.34 -9.09 19.62
C ASN A 170 21.79 -7.65 19.85
N SER A 171 22.95 -7.45 20.48
CA SER A 171 23.53 -6.12 20.70
C SER A 171 23.80 -5.41 19.38
N VAL A 172 24.39 -6.10 18.39
CA VAL A 172 24.65 -5.54 17.07
C VAL A 172 23.34 -5.13 16.37
N LEU A 173 22.29 -5.96 16.42
CA LEU A 173 21.00 -5.65 15.83
C LEU A 173 20.33 -4.43 16.49
N LEU A 174 20.43 -4.30 17.81
CA LEU A 174 19.84 -3.19 18.55
C LEU A 174 20.60 -1.87 18.35
N GLU A 175 21.90 -1.92 18.09
CA GLU A 175 22.75 -0.73 17.84
C GLU A 175 22.76 -0.29 16.38
N TYR A 176 22.38 -1.15 15.45
CA TYR A 176 22.37 -0.83 14.04
C TYR A 176 21.41 0.32 13.73
N ARG A 177 21.78 1.18 12.77
CA ARG A 177 21.02 2.40 12.45
C ARG A 177 19.72 2.16 11.68
N TRP A 178 19.61 1.02 11.03
CA TRP A 178 18.43 0.69 10.19
C TRP A 178 18.06 1.89 9.28
N PRO A 179 18.89 2.17 8.26
CA PRO A 179 18.70 3.30 7.35
C PRO A 179 17.41 3.17 6.53
#